data_0eb5b393243afcb5fccc2f0bfe162de6
#
_entry.id   0eb5b393243afcb5fccc2f0bfe162de6
#
_cell.length_a   1.000
_cell.length_b   1.000
_cell.length_c   1.000
_cell.angle_alpha   90.00
_cell.angle_beta   90.00
_cell.angle_gamma   90.00
#
_symmetry.space_group_name_H-M   'P 1'
#
loop_
_entity.id
_entity.type
_entity.pdbx_description
1 polymer ?
#
loop_
_entity_poly.entity_id
_entity_poly.type
_entity_poly.pdbx_seq_one_letter_code
_entity_poly.pdbx_strand_id
1 'polypeptide(L)'
;SINPLTGKTELGWESVPETDVVGYIIYIFDGIWKVVDTVMGAKSTYYIDTNIDNDANNTVQQYRIAAIDTCRNASPMGNVHNTILLNTSVNKCDSIVFLSWNAYTEMPDNVTGYRIWVSVDGINYVLVDSVLSNQLSYTHSGVNPMNSYTYFVQAYNANNGYSASSSVKKAEFDRTEALGTVLLRYVSVVDDNAIEIVVFIPDTGNYQNIILLKCDEDKTTFSNIETKARINGLENYSFRDNNVDVHQKTYFYTIALTDECDHIFVYSDTGNNIVLQSGNAINDETAIQWKPYYGFKNRLDSYDILRRTQISTFRSVGNVPSSQLNYSENVWGVANEGNKFYYQVSANEDNTNIHGFQDKSYSNTVEILKEPATYIPNTFHPNSQVEENRVFKPVNSYVDAEEYVFSIYDRWGSLLFTTNDINMGWDGATNGKYATAGVYTYIVTYRLDKKTMFKKQGHVTLIR
;
A
#
# COMPACT_ATOMS: atom_id res chain seq x y z
N SER A 1 -11.32 24.88 45.87
CA SER A 1 -11.99 24.29 44.70
C SER A 1 -11.67 25.10 43.46
N ILE A 2 -11.57 24.44 42.31
CA ILE A 2 -11.49 25.11 41.01
C ILE A 2 -12.83 24.91 40.32
N ASN A 3 -13.42 25.97 39.81
CA ASN A 3 -14.66 25.85 39.03
C ASN A 3 -14.38 25.23 37.65
N PRO A 4 -14.98 24.08 37.32
CA PRO A 4 -14.64 23.39 36.06
C PRO A 4 -15.03 24.14 34.79
N LEU A 5 -15.97 25.07 34.86
CA LEU A 5 -16.43 25.83 33.69
C LEU A 5 -15.63 27.13 33.48
N THR A 6 -15.14 27.75 34.59
CA THR A 6 -14.45 29.06 34.54
C THR A 6 -12.93 28.94 34.70
N GLY A 7 -12.44 27.80 35.25
CA GLY A 7 -11.04 27.56 35.60
C GLY A 7 -10.55 28.40 36.80
N LYS A 8 -11.43 29.16 37.47
CA LYS A 8 -11.07 30.04 38.58
C LYS A 8 -11.09 29.30 39.90
N THR A 9 -10.18 29.68 40.81
CA THR A 9 -10.19 29.18 42.19
C THR A 9 -11.29 29.84 43.00
N GLU A 10 -12.09 29.03 43.63
CA GLU A 10 -13.18 29.43 44.51
C GLU A 10 -12.89 28.95 45.96
N LEU A 11 -12.91 29.84 46.89
CA LEU A 11 -12.71 29.60 48.32
C LEU A 11 -14.03 29.76 49.06
N GLY A 12 -14.37 28.79 49.90
CA GLY A 12 -15.50 28.87 50.81
C GLY A 12 -15.02 28.63 52.24
N TRP A 13 -15.60 29.34 53.20
CA TRP A 13 -15.30 29.16 54.62
C TRP A 13 -16.57 29.40 55.47
N GLU A 14 -16.54 29.00 56.72
CA GLU A 14 -17.57 29.30 57.68
C GLU A 14 -17.27 30.66 58.40
N SER A 15 -18.28 31.44 58.58
CA SER A 15 -18.12 32.68 59.33
C SER A 15 -17.81 32.41 60.80
N VAL A 16 -16.85 33.17 61.37
CA VAL A 16 -16.51 33.04 62.78
C VAL A 16 -17.56 33.70 63.60
N PRO A 17 -17.83 33.19 64.84
CA PRO A 17 -18.92 33.66 65.68
C PRO A 17 -18.60 34.99 66.43
N GLU A 18 -17.37 35.47 66.42
CA GLU A 18 -16.91 36.68 67.11
C GLU A 18 -17.59 37.93 66.54
N THR A 19 -18.11 38.80 67.47
CA THR A 19 -18.95 39.93 67.05
C THR A 19 -18.19 41.16 66.58
N ASP A 20 -16.88 41.20 66.75
CA ASP A 20 -15.97 42.26 66.33
C ASP A 20 -15.30 42.02 64.96
N VAL A 21 -15.54 40.88 64.35
CA VAL A 21 -15.05 40.55 62.99
C VAL A 21 -15.76 41.42 61.95
N VAL A 22 -14.99 42.07 61.06
CA VAL A 22 -15.49 42.90 59.95
C VAL A 22 -15.19 42.37 58.57
N GLY A 23 -14.38 41.32 58.48
CA GLY A 23 -14.03 40.69 57.16
C GLY A 23 -12.99 39.62 57.31
N TYR A 24 -12.46 39.18 56.13
CA TYR A 24 -11.51 38.07 55.99
C TYR A 24 -10.40 38.46 55.04
N ILE A 25 -9.13 38.16 55.39
CA ILE A 25 -7.97 38.35 54.57
C ILE A 25 -7.63 37.02 53.92
N ILE A 26 -7.51 37.00 52.58
CA ILE A 26 -7.15 35.85 51.81
C ILE A 26 -5.66 35.89 51.48
N TYR A 27 -4.97 34.82 51.78
CA TYR A 27 -3.53 34.66 51.51
C TYR A 27 -3.30 33.52 50.51
N ILE A 28 -2.31 33.72 49.61
CA ILE A 28 -1.74 32.69 48.75
C ILE A 28 -0.28 32.48 49.11
N PHE A 29 0.22 31.25 48.93
CA PHE A 29 1.62 30.94 49.10
C PHE A 29 2.36 31.02 47.76
N ASP A 30 3.34 31.91 47.71
CA ASP A 30 4.28 32.05 46.59
C ASP A 30 5.69 32.22 47.16
N GLY A 31 6.25 31.11 47.71
CA GLY A 31 7.48 31.11 48.47
C GLY A 31 7.34 31.77 49.86
N ILE A 32 6.47 32.77 49.99
CA ILE A 32 5.97 33.39 51.21
C ILE A 32 4.47 33.59 51.15
N TRP A 33 3.81 33.76 52.30
CA TRP A 33 2.40 34.09 52.33
C TRP A 33 2.17 35.55 51.94
N LYS A 34 1.44 35.79 50.86
CA LYS A 34 1.08 37.09 50.29
C LYS A 34 -0.43 37.28 50.41
N VAL A 35 -0.86 38.50 50.72
CA VAL A 35 -2.28 38.88 50.68
C VAL A 35 -2.71 38.95 49.22
N VAL A 36 -3.77 38.20 48.91
CA VAL A 36 -4.45 38.26 47.59
C VAL A 36 -5.54 39.32 47.60
N ASP A 37 -6.39 39.29 48.68
CA ASP A 37 -7.53 40.21 48.79
C ASP A 37 -8.03 40.27 50.26
N THR A 38 -8.90 41.20 50.48
CA THR A 38 -9.63 41.36 51.80
C THR A 38 -11.10 41.43 51.46
N VAL A 39 -11.86 40.42 51.89
CA VAL A 39 -13.31 40.34 51.76
C VAL A 39 -13.99 40.94 52.93
N MET A 40 -14.62 42.13 52.77
CA MET A 40 -15.32 42.79 53.83
C MET A 40 -16.70 42.20 54.09
N GLY A 41 -17.11 42.19 55.38
CA GLY A 41 -18.38 41.64 55.86
C GLY A 41 -18.18 40.40 56.74
N ALA A 42 -18.64 40.52 58.02
CA ALA A 42 -18.54 39.44 59.01
C ALA A 42 -19.22 38.13 58.60
N LYS A 43 -20.20 38.21 57.71
CA LYS A 43 -20.95 37.07 57.19
C LYS A 43 -20.52 36.64 55.78
N SER A 44 -19.47 37.25 55.21
CA SER A 44 -18.92 36.85 53.96
C SER A 44 -18.23 35.48 54.10
N THR A 45 -18.57 34.50 53.22
CA THR A 45 -18.12 33.10 53.31
C THR A 45 -17.60 32.57 51.98
N TYR A 46 -17.36 33.50 51.02
CA TYR A 46 -17.00 33.10 49.69
C TYR A 46 -16.09 34.12 49.00
N TYR A 47 -15.14 33.65 48.24
CA TYR A 47 -14.22 34.45 47.40
C TYR A 47 -13.88 33.73 46.10
N ILE A 48 -13.80 34.48 45.01
CA ILE A 48 -13.28 33.99 43.73
C ILE A 48 -11.95 34.67 43.45
N ASP A 49 -10.88 33.89 43.28
CA ASP A 49 -9.60 34.42 42.86
C ASP A 49 -9.65 34.77 41.37
N THR A 50 -9.53 36.06 41.10
CA THR A 50 -9.53 36.59 39.71
C THR A 50 -8.16 37.02 39.24
N ASN A 51 -7.12 36.83 40.06
CA ASN A 51 -5.76 37.19 39.67
C ASN A 51 -5.25 36.23 38.57
N ILE A 52 -4.86 36.80 37.45
CA ILE A 52 -4.38 36.05 36.28
C ILE A 52 -3.05 35.33 36.55
N ASP A 53 -2.25 35.82 37.47
CA ASP A 53 -0.96 35.22 37.85
C ASP A 53 -1.13 33.94 38.70
N ASN A 54 -2.33 33.70 39.24
CA ASN A 54 -2.65 32.54 40.05
C ASN A 54 -3.22 31.41 39.17
N ASP A 55 -2.34 30.63 38.52
CA ASP A 55 -2.72 29.58 37.56
C ASP A 55 -2.91 28.22 38.26
N ALA A 56 -4.07 28.03 38.87
CA ALA A 56 -4.45 26.76 39.51
C ALA A 56 -4.67 25.62 38.51
N ASN A 57 -4.72 25.88 37.21
CA ASN A 57 -4.84 24.83 36.18
C ASN A 57 -3.50 24.18 35.87
N ASN A 58 -2.37 24.81 36.18
CA ASN A 58 -1.04 24.28 35.88
C ASN A 58 -0.17 24.10 37.13
N THR A 59 -0.54 24.69 38.28
CA THR A 59 0.20 24.57 39.53
C THR A 59 -0.73 24.33 40.70
N VAL A 60 -0.25 23.58 41.72
CA VAL A 60 -0.97 23.45 42.99
C VAL A 60 -0.82 24.74 43.74
N GLN A 61 -1.94 25.40 44.04
CA GLN A 61 -1.96 26.63 44.82
C GLN A 61 -2.38 26.35 46.26
N GLN A 62 -1.80 27.10 47.21
CA GLN A 62 -2.09 26.97 48.62
C GLN A 62 -2.66 28.29 49.14
N TYR A 63 -3.79 28.21 49.88
CA TYR A 63 -4.48 29.35 50.45
C TYR A 63 -4.64 29.22 51.95
N ARG A 64 -4.66 30.37 52.63
CA ARG A 64 -5.07 30.52 54.01
C ARG A 64 -5.99 31.72 54.17
N ILE A 65 -6.79 31.69 55.18
CA ILE A 65 -7.73 32.76 55.52
C ILE A 65 -7.49 33.19 56.96
N ALA A 66 -7.53 34.50 57.25
CA ALA A 66 -7.53 35.04 58.55
C ALA A 66 -8.73 36.02 58.73
N ALA A 67 -9.39 36.03 59.86
CA ALA A 67 -10.40 37.05 60.21
C ALA A 67 -9.73 38.39 60.53
N ILE A 68 -10.40 39.49 60.25
CA ILE A 68 -9.97 40.86 60.64
C ILE A 68 -11.02 41.49 61.48
N ASP A 69 -10.58 42.13 62.63
CA ASP A 69 -11.45 42.80 63.58
C ASP A 69 -11.71 44.28 63.21
N THR A 70 -12.56 44.91 63.95
CA THR A 70 -12.91 46.36 63.86
C THR A 70 -11.69 47.28 64.04
N CYS A 71 -10.67 46.84 64.78
CA CYS A 71 -9.40 47.57 65.01
C CYS A 71 -8.37 47.27 63.89
N ARG A 72 -8.71 46.46 62.87
CA ARG A 72 -7.85 45.99 61.74
C ARG A 72 -6.73 45.05 62.19
N ASN A 73 -6.87 44.32 63.29
CA ASN A 73 -5.98 43.25 63.68
C ASN A 73 -6.41 41.97 62.95
N ALA A 74 -5.43 41.22 62.37
CA ALA A 74 -5.69 39.92 61.78
C ALA A 74 -5.57 38.81 62.85
N SER A 75 -6.46 37.84 62.79
CA SER A 75 -6.33 36.57 63.53
C SER A 75 -5.12 35.78 63.04
N PRO A 76 -4.66 34.77 63.79
CA PRO A 76 -3.77 33.74 63.20
C PRO A 76 -4.39 33.20 61.95
N MET A 77 -3.52 32.92 60.94
CA MET A 77 -3.95 32.28 59.71
C MET A 77 -4.49 30.86 59.99
N GLY A 78 -5.60 30.51 59.37
CA GLY A 78 -6.16 29.14 59.39
C GLY A 78 -5.28 28.10 58.73
N ASN A 79 -5.79 26.90 58.60
CA ASN A 79 -5.09 25.79 57.97
C ASN A 79 -4.79 26.06 56.51
N VAL A 80 -3.84 25.29 55.94
CA VAL A 80 -3.45 25.38 54.50
C VAL A 80 -4.39 24.53 53.68
N HIS A 81 -5.16 25.16 52.80
CA HIS A 81 -5.95 24.48 51.80
C HIS A 81 -5.23 24.53 50.46
N ASN A 82 -5.05 23.39 49.78
CA ASN A 82 -4.44 23.29 48.46
C ASN A 82 -5.51 23.09 47.37
N THR A 83 -5.21 23.54 46.17
CA THR A 83 -5.99 23.15 44.97
C THR A 83 -5.64 21.75 44.56
N ILE A 84 -6.55 21.08 43.84
CA ILE A 84 -6.30 19.77 43.20
C ILE A 84 -5.83 20.02 41.76
N LEU A 85 -4.61 19.64 41.45
CA LEU A 85 -4.08 19.68 40.11
C LEU A 85 -4.27 18.31 39.46
N LEU A 86 -5.09 18.24 38.43
CA LEU A 86 -5.29 17.04 37.61
C LEU A 86 -4.23 16.98 36.50
N ASN A 87 -3.67 15.81 36.27
CA ASN A 87 -2.85 15.49 35.13
C ASN A 87 -3.49 14.36 34.33
N THR A 88 -3.34 14.40 32.99
CA THR A 88 -3.85 13.39 32.09
C THR A 88 -2.75 12.93 31.17
N SER A 89 -2.77 11.65 30.82
CA SER A 89 -2.01 11.08 29.69
C SER A 89 -2.88 10.06 28.97
N VAL A 90 -2.59 9.80 27.72
CA VAL A 90 -3.36 8.87 26.90
C VAL A 90 -2.49 7.70 26.44
N ASN A 91 -3.09 6.51 26.38
CA ASN A 91 -2.57 5.38 25.64
C ASN A 91 -3.51 5.12 24.47
N LYS A 92 -3.08 5.49 23.28
CA LYS A 92 -3.92 5.44 22.10
C LYS A 92 -4.13 4.00 21.61
N CYS A 93 -3.14 3.11 21.86
CA CYS A 93 -3.23 1.71 21.43
C CYS A 93 -4.27 0.91 22.23
N ASP A 94 -4.35 1.19 23.52
CA ASP A 94 -5.32 0.53 24.40
C ASP A 94 -6.63 1.30 24.54
N SER A 95 -6.74 2.49 23.92
CA SER A 95 -7.89 3.40 24.06
C SER A 95 -8.17 3.74 25.55
N ILE A 96 -7.12 4.22 26.23
CA ILE A 96 -7.11 4.49 27.66
C ILE A 96 -6.69 5.93 27.94
N VAL A 97 -7.37 6.57 28.90
CA VAL A 97 -6.93 7.83 29.52
C VAL A 97 -6.52 7.56 30.96
N PHE A 98 -5.28 7.89 31.30
CA PHE A 98 -4.78 7.86 32.66
C PHE A 98 -4.97 9.25 33.32
N LEU A 99 -5.51 9.25 34.53
CA LEU A 99 -5.72 10.42 35.36
C LEU A 99 -4.87 10.28 36.62
N SER A 100 -4.23 11.37 37.07
CA SER A 100 -3.54 11.42 38.36
C SER A 100 -3.68 12.82 38.97
N TRP A 101 -3.75 12.91 40.30
CA TRP A 101 -3.93 14.18 41.01
C TRP A 101 -3.25 14.16 42.38
N ASN A 102 -3.04 15.34 42.96
CA ASN A 102 -2.58 15.45 44.38
C ASN A 102 -3.76 15.33 45.34
N ALA A 103 -3.49 14.82 46.53
CA ALA A 103 -4.49 14.76 47.58
C ALA A 103 -5.01 16.16 47.95
N TYR A 104 -6.32 16.27 48.17
CA TYR A 104 -6.90 17.46 48.83
C TYR A 104 -6.78 17.33 50.32
N THR A 105 -6.30 18.40 50.99
CA THR A 105 -6.05 18.44 52.43
C THR A 105 -7.04 19.37 53.12
N GLU A 106 -7.25 19.14 54.43
CA GLU A 106 -8.02 20.01 55.33
C GLU A 106 -9.53 20.14 54.97
N MET A 107 -10.11 19.10 54.32
CA MET A 107 -11.58 19.02 54.23
C MET A 107 -12.15 18.70 55.62
N PRO A 108 -13.16 19.43 56.12
CA PRO A 108 -13.83 19.09 57.37
C PRO A 108 -14.30 17.63 57.36
N ASP A 109 -14.04 16.89 58.47
CA ASP A 109 -14.30 15.44 58.61
C ASP A 109 -13.60 14.53 57.57
N ASN A 110 -12.53 15.03 56.96
CA ASN A 110 -11.72 14.36 55.96
C ASN A 110 -12.40 14.11 54.61
N VAL A 111 -11.58 13.79 53.60
CA VAL A 111 -12.01 13.37 52.25
C VAL A 111 -12.48 11.93 52.30
N THR A 112 -13.72 11.64 51.91
CA THR A 112 -14.27 10.29 51.78
C THR A 112 -13.72 9.62 50.51
N GLY A 113 -13.62 10.36 49.38
CA GLY A 113 -13.16 9.87 48.13
C GLY A 113 -13.11 10.93 47.05
N TYR A 114 -12.84 10.49 45.83
CA TYR A 114 -12.78 11.34 44.63
C TYR A 114 -13.76 10.84 43.60
N ARG A 115 -14.60 11.71 43.03
CA ARG A 115 -15.46 11.47 41.88
C ARG A 115 -14.77 11.89 40.62
N ILE A 116 -14.82 11.07 39.59
CA ILE A 116 -14.22 11.32 38.29
C ILE A 116 -15.31 11.76 37.32
N TRP A 117 -15.18 12.93 36.75
CA TRP A 117 -16.12 13.52 35.81
C TRP A 117 -15.48 13.66 34.43
N VAL A 118 -16.27 13.37 33.40
CA VAL A 118 -15.85 13.46 32.00
C VAL A 118 -16.87 14.21 31.16
N SER A 119 -16.39 14.96 30.18
CA SER A 119 -17.19 15.59 29.14
C SER A 119 -16.53 15.44 27.79
N VAL A 120 -17.32 15.25 26.74
CA VAL A 120 -16.90 15.27 25.32
C VAL A 120 -17.07 16.65 24.68
N ASP A 121 -17.91 17.51 25.22
CA ASP A 121 -18.19 18.87 24.73
C ASP A 121 -17.54 19.97 25.57
N GLY A 122 -16.90 19.61 26.67
CA GLY A 122 -16.31 20.54 27.64
C GLY A 122 -17.31 21.27 28.54
N ILE A 123 -18.60 20.97 28.44
CA ILE A 123 -19.69 21.67 29.16
C ILE A 123 -20.52 20.70 29.99
N ASN A 124 -20.96 19.61 29.37
CA ASN A 124 -21.84 18.62 30.01
C ASN A 124 -20.99 17.48 30.57
N TYR A 125 -20.79 17.52 31.89
CA TYR A 125 -20.01 16.52 32.61
C TYR A 125 -20.90 15.40 33.14
N VAL A 126 -20.46 14.16 32.95
CA VAL A 126 -21.07 12.97 33.52
C VAL A 126 -20.12 12.28 34.48
N LEU A 127 -20.68 11.70 35.54
CA LEU A 127 -19.89 10.92 36.50
C LEU A 127 -19.51 9.60 35.90
N VAL A 128 -18.20 9.33 35.85
CA VAL A 128 -17.64 8.06 35.35
C VAL A 128 -17.54 7.05 36.48
N ASP A 129 -16.93 7.47 37.62
CA ASP A 129 -16.63 6.57 38.70
C ASP A 129 -16.32 7.36 39.99
N SER A 130 -16.16 6.63 41.10
CA SER A 130 -15.70 7.18 42.38
C SER A 130 -14.65 6.26 42.99
N VAL A 131 -13.57 6.86 43.53
CA VAL A 131 -12.48 6.11 44.15
C VAL A 131 -12.29 6.55 45.62
N LEU A 132 -11.64 5.71 46.40
CA LEU A 132 -11.36 5.99 47.82
C LEU A 132 -10.37 7.14 47.96
N SER A 133 -10.35 7.78 49.16
CA SER A 133 -9.52 8.95 49.45
C SER A 133 -8.00 8.71 49.33
N ASN A 134 -7.54 7.49 49.47
CA ASN A 134 -6.13 7.10 49.32
C ASN A 134 -5.75 6.78 47.88
N GLN A 135 -6.68 6.74 46.92
CA GLN A 135 -6.46 6.51 45.53
C GLN A 135 -6.40 7.85 44.76
N LEU A 136 -5.23 8.19 44.27
CA LEU A 136 -4.94 9.47 43.61
C LEU A 136 -4.71 9.31 42.10
N SER A 137 -5.22 8.23 41.54
CA SER A 137 -5.16 7.95 40.09
C SER A 137 -6.41 7.17 39.69
N TYR A 138 -6.73 7.28 38.41
CA TYR A 138 -7.81 6.51 37.77
C TYR A 138 -7.48 6.21 36.30
N THR A 139 -7.93 5.06 35.83
CA THR A 139 -7.78 4.65 34.44
C THR A 139 -9.16 4.55 33.80
N HIS A 140 -9.44 5.46 32.87
CA HIS A 140 -10.65 5.40 32.06
C HIS A 140 -10.39 4.61 30.81
N SER A 141 -10.88 3.38 30.74
CA SER A 141 -10.72 2.45 29.63
C SER A 141 -11.96 2.44 28.72
N GLY A 142 -11.76 1.94 27.47
CA GLY A 142 -12.84 1.83 26.49
C GLY A 142 -13.32 3.17 25.95
N VAL A 143 -12.51 4.20 26.04
CA VAL A 143 -12.81 5.51 25.44
C VAL A 143 -12.69 5.43 23.92
N ASN A 144 -13.50 6.19 23.19
CA ASN A 144 -13.37 6.29 21.75
C ASN A 144 -12.22 7.25 21.40
N PRO A 145 -11.11 6.77 20.80
CA PRO A 145 -9.97 7.63 20.45
C PRO A 145 -10.30 8.69 19.39
N MET A 146 -11.46 8.64 18.76
CA MET A 146 -11.94 9.68 17.84
C MET A 146 -12.50 10.91 18.56
N ASN A 147 -12.75 10.83 19.87
CA ASN A 147 -13.27 11.94 20.66
C ASN A 147 -12.15 12.63 21.43
N SER A 148 -12.39 13.91 21.73
CA SER A 148 -11.64 14.67 22.74
C SER A 148 -12.40 14.61 24.05
N TYR A 149 -11.70 14.37 25.14
CA TYR A 149 -12.30 14.25 26.45
C TYR A 149 -11.76 15.33 27.39
N THR A 150 -12.64 15.88 28.22
CA THR A 150 -12.26 16.84 29.24
C THR A 150 -12.64 16.26 30.60
N TYR A 151 -11.71 16.27 31.54
CA TYR A 151 -11.87 15.67 32.85
C TYR A 151 -11.70 16.69 33.95
N PHE A 152 -12.42 16.51 35.07
CA PHE A 152 -12.05 17.00 36.36
C PHE A 152 -12.34 15.95 37.45
N VAL A 153 -11.65 16.06 38.56
CA VAL A 153 -11.82 15.22 39.75
C VAL A 153 -12.38 16.06 40.90
N GLN A 154 -13.33 15.50 41.64
CA GLN A 154 -13.95 16.18 42.76
C GLN A 154 -13.72 15.39 44.06
N ALA A 155 -12.90 15.92 44.97
CA ALA A 155 -12.86 15.45 46.35
C ALA A 155 -14.20 15.71 47.02
N TYR A 156 -14.71 14.77 47.80
CA TYR A 156 -15.98 14.92 48.52
C TYR A 156 -15.93 14.29 49.91
N ASN A 157 -16.74 14.85 50.81
CA ASN A 157 -17.07 14.24 52.09
C ASN A 157 -18.54 13.78 52.06
N ALA A 158 -18.77 12.48 52.35
CA ALA A 158 -20.12 11.90 52.31
C ALA A 158 -21.02 12.31 53.45
N ASN A 159 -20.46 12.77 54.60
CA ASN A 159 -21.19 13.08 55.81
C ASN A 159 -21.75 14.50 55.83
N ASN A 160 -20.99 15.50 55.34
CA ASN A 160 -21.33 16.92 55.42
C ASN A 160 -21.60 17.58 54.06
N GLY A 161 -21.38 16.87 52.94
CA GLY A 161 -21.65 17.37 51.60
C GLY A 161 -20.58 18.34 51.06
N TYR A 162 -19.50 18.61 51.78
CA TYR A 162 -18.40 19.43 51.25
C TYR A 162 -17.73 18.79 50.06
N SER A 163 -17.31 19.61 49.10
CA SER A 163 -16.58 19.14 47.93
C SER A 163 -15.60 20.19 47.40
N ALA A 164 -14.56 19.70 46.70
CA ALA A 164 -13.58 20.56 46.04
C ALA A 164 -13.19 19.93 44.70
N SER A 165 -13.38 20.68 43.62
CA SER A 165 -13.04 20.23 42.27
C SER A 165 -11.61 20.60 41.89
N SER A 166 -11.01 19.79 41.07
CA SER A 166 -9.67 19.96 40.51
C SER A 166 -9.65 20.96 39.35
N SER A 167 -8.46 21.25 38.85
CA SER A 167 -8.26 21.78 37.51
C SER A 167 -8.91 20.88 36.48
N VAL A 168 -9.26 21.46 35.33
CA VAL A 168 -9.77 20.73 34.17
C VAL A 168 -8.61 20.40 33.27
N LYS A 169 -8.57 19.15 32.80
CA LYS A 169 -7.58 18.69 31.80
C LYS A 169 -8.24 18.04 30.64
N LYS A 170 -7.71 18.35 29.44
CA LYS A 170 -8.11 17.78 28.18
C LYS A 170 -7.23 16.57 27.87
N ALA A 171 -7.83 15.50 27.39
CA ALA A 171 -7.17 14.32 26.86
C ALA A 171 -7.56 14.19 25.39
N GLU A 172 -6.59 14.25 24.52
CA GLU A 172 -6.74 14.09 23.09
C GLU A 172 -5.82 12.97 22.61
N PHE A 173 -6.39 12.09 21.79
CA PHE A 173 -5.59 11.11 21.10
C PHE A 173 -5.04 11.75 19.82
N ASP A 174 -3.73 11.62 19.62
CA ASP A 174 -3.11 12.04 18.37
C ASP A 174 -3.68 11.18 17.22
N ARG A 175 -4.45 11.82 16.35
CA ARG A 175 -5.11 11.13 15.24
C ARG A 175 -4.11 10.95 14.12
N THR A 176 -3.99 9.72 13.63
CA THR A 176 -3.37 9.47 12.34
C THR A 176 -4.24 10.19 11.30
N GLU A 177 -3.71 11.24 10.67
CA GLU A 177 -4.41 11.87 9.55
C GLU A 177 -4.65 10.81 8.47
N ALA A 178 -5.87 10.74 7.96
CA ALA A 178 -6.20 9.83 6.88
C ALA A 178 -5.31 10.19 5.69
N LEU A 179 -4.44 9.26 5.30
CA LEU A 179 -3.71 9.36 4.04
C LEU A 179 -4.72 9.53 2.91
N GLY A 180 -4.55 10.55 2.10
CA GLY A 180 -5.47 10.87 1.03
C GLY A 180 -5.62 9.74 0.02
N THR A 181 -4.56 8.98 -0.26
CA THR A 181 -4.63 7.85 -1.21
C THR A 181 -3.39 6.97 -1.08
N VAL A 182 -3.62 5.67 -0.90
CA VAL A 182 -2.61 4.62 -1.15
C VAL A 182 -2.85 4.11 -2.56
N LEU A 183 -1.93 4.34 -3.46
CA LEU A 183 -2.08 3.97 -4.86
C LEU A 183 -1.33 2.66 -5.14
N LEU A 184 -2.06 1.59 -5.41
CA LEU A 184 -1.49 0.44 -6.08
C LEU A 184 -1.24 0.82 -7.54
N ARG A 185 0.03 0.98 -7.92
CA ARG A 185 0.42 1.42 -9.26
C ARG A 185 0.20 0.33 -10.29
N TYR A 186 0.82 -0.83 -10.05
CA TYR A 186 0.64 -2.00 -10.92
C TYR A 186 1.00 -3.32 -10.22
N VAL A 187 0.50 -4.41 -10.80
CA VAL A 187 0.85 -5.79 -10.49
C VAL A 187 1.28 -6.43 -11.80
N SER A 188 2.53 -6.82 -11.95
CA SER A 188 3.11 -7.27 -13.23
C SER A 188 3.89 -8.56 -13.07
N VAL A 189 3.80 -9.47 -14.04
CA VAL A 189 4.70 -10.62 -14.09
C VAL A 189 6.09 -10.15 -14.49
N VAL A 190 7.10 -10.66 -13.78
CA VAL A 190 8.52 -10.39 -14.04
C VAL A 190 9.30 -11.69 -14.09
N ASP A 191 10.32 -11.74 -14.97
CA ASP A 191 11.17 -12.90 -15.18
C ASP A 191 10.41 -14.22 -15.45
N ASP A 192 9.15 -14.13 -15.89
CA ASP A 192 8.22 -15.23 -16.21
C ASP A 192 7.98 -16.24 -15.06
N ASN A 193 8.30 -15.87 -13.81
CA ASN A 193 8.20 -16.74 -12.64
C ASN A 193 7.89 -16.01 -11.34
N ALA A 194 7.74 -14.71 -11.34
CA ALA A 194 7.44 -13.89 -10.17
C ALA A 194 6.47 -12.77 -10.51
N ILE A 195 5.88 -12.17 -9.49
CA ILE A 195 5.01 -11.00 -9.62
C ILE A 195 5.65 -9.84 -8.86
N GLU A 196 5.79 -8.71 -9.54
CA GLU A 196 6.16 -7.43 -8.95
C GLU A 196 4.91 -6.60 -8.66
N ILE A 197 4.85 -6.05 -7.47
CA ILE A 197 3.77 -5.16 -7.02
C ILE A 197 4.40 -3.82 -6.65
N VAL A 198 3.99 -2.75 -7.31
CA VAL A 198 4.49 -1.39 -7.03
C VAL A 198 3.37 -0.53 -6.49
N VAL A 199 3.67 0.18 -5.40
CA VAL A 199 2.73 1.05 -4.70
C VAL A 199 3.34 2.42 -4.48
N PHE A 200 2.52 3.46 -4.60
CA PHE A 200 2.85 4.82 -4.21
C PHE A 200 2.08 5.17 -2.93
N ILE A 201 2.80 5.66 -1.93
CA ILE A 201 2.28 6.08 -0.64
C ILE A 201 2.86 7.47 -0.34
N PRO A 202 2.05 8.54 -0.29
CA PRO A 202 2.54 9.87 0.04
C PRO A 202 3.26 9.90 1.40
N ASP A 203 4.41 10.56 1.48
CA ASP A 203 5.19 10.66 2.73
C ASP A 203 4.55 11.59 3.79
N THR A 204 3.39 12.17 3.49
CA THR A 204 2.64 13.06 4.39
C THR A 204 1.86 12.33 5.47
N GLY A 205 1.71 11.01 5.38
CA GLY A 205 0.91 10.21 6.31
C GLY A 205 1.69 9.67 7.50
N ASN A 206 1.00 9.47 8.60
CA ASN A 206 1.57 8.87 9.82
C ASN A 206 1.26 7.37 9.87
N TYR A 207 1.96 6.56 9.09
CA TYR A 207 1.88 5.09 9.09
C TYR A 207 3.19 4.46 9.54
N GLN A 208 3.12 3.27 10.11
CA GLN A 208 4.28 2.52 10.63
C GLN A 208 4.72 1.42 9.68
N ASN A 209 3.79 0.57 9.25
CA ASN A 209 4.08 -0.57 8.40
C ASN A 209 3.22 -0.58 7.14
N ILE A 210 3.78 -1.20 6.10
CA ILE A 210 3.17 -1.45 4.81
C ILE A 210 3.06 -2.96 4.67
N ILE A 211 1.85 -3.47 4.60
CA ILE A 211 1.56 -4.91 4.53
C ILE A 211 1.10 -5.25 3.12
N LEU A 212 1.81 -6.16 2.45
CA LEU A 212 1.35 -6.77 1.21
C LEU A 212 0.43 -7.94 1.53
N LEU A 213 -0.80 -7.83 1.08
CA LEU A 213 -1.83 -8.86 1.22
C LEU A 213 -2.07 -9.53 -0.12
N LYS A 214 -2.16 -10.86 -0.13
CA LYS A 214 -2.39 -11.70 -1.30
C LYS A 214 -3.65 -12.56 -1.12
N CYS A 215 -4.41 -12.71 -2.19
CA CYS A 215 -5.51 -13.65 -2.30
C CYS A 215 -5.36 -14.47 -3.58
N ASP A 216 -5.45 -15.80 -3.51
CA ASP A 216 -5.48 -16.66 -4.68
C ASP A 216 -6.89 -16.60 -5.31
N GLU A 217 -7.00 -16.87 -6.61
CA GLU A 217 -8.26 -16.83 -7.38
C GLU A 217 -9.35 -17.75 -6.79
N ASP A 218 -8.96 -18.86 -6.21
CA ASP A 218 -9.84 -19.88 -5.62
C ASP A 218 -10.16 -19.61 -4.14
N LYS A 219 -9.70 -18.52 -3.54
CA LYS A 219 -9.90 -18.12 -2.15
C LYS A 219 -10.70 -16.82 -2.05
N THR A 220 -11.23 -16.59 -0.88
CA THR A 220 -12.03 -15.38 -0.57
C THR A 220 -11.35 -14.46 0.46
N THR A 221 -10.22 -14.89 1.02
CA THR A 221 -9.53 -14.17 2.10
C THR A 221 -8.11 -13.81 1.73
N PHE A 222 -7.75 -12.56 1.98
CA PHE A 222 -6.39 -12.08 1.84
C PHE A 222 -5.53 -12.53 3.02
N SER A 223 -4.29 -12.90 2.74
CA SER A 223 -3.26 -13.23 3.74
C SER A 223 -2.06 -12.32 3.61
N ASN A 224 -1.44 -11.96 4.72
CA ASN A 224 -0.18 -11.22 4.74
C ASN A 224 0.95 -12.11 4.22
N ILE A 225 1.69 -11.63 3.21
CA ILE A 225 2.84 -12.33 2.64
C ILE A 225 4.15 -11.58 2.84
N GLU A 226 4.12 -10.26 3.04
CA GLU A 226 5.30 -9.45 3.34
C GLU A 226 4.89 -8.17 4.07
N THR A 227 5.73 -7.73 5.01
CA THR A 227 5.57 -6.46 5.74
C THR A 227 6.87 -5.67 5.64
N LYS A 228 6.76 -4.40 5.25
CA LYS A 228 7.87 -3.44 5.23
C LYS A 228 7.59 -2.30 6.19
N ALA A 229 8.60 -1.87 6.94
CA ALA A 229 8.52 -0.65 7.72
C ALA A 229 8.55 0.58 6.80
N ARG A 230 7.91 1.66 7.22
CA ARG A 230 8.02 2.97 6.58
C ARG A 230 9.48 3.42 6.52
N ILE A 231 9.87 4.00 5.41
CA ILE A 231 11.15 4.70 5.23
C ILE A 231 10.83 6.16 4.94
N ASN A 232 11.26 7.07 5.79
CA ASN A 232 11.01 8.51 5.64
C ASN A 232 11.58 9.04 4.31
N GLY A 233 10.79 9.79 3.58
CA GLY A 233 11.13 10.33 2.27
C GLY A 233 10.98 9.34 1.11
N LEU A 234 10.59 8.08 1.36
CA LEU A 234 10.33 7.10 0.32
C LEU A 234 8.81 7.01 0.08
N GLU A 235 8.40 7.29 -1.15
CA GLU A 235 6.98 7.23 -1.55
C GLU A 235 6.65 6.05 -2.45
N ASN A 236 7.64 5.46 -3.15
CA ASN A 236 7.44 4.31 -4.03
C ASN A 236 8.06 3.06 -3.40
N TYR A 237 7.22 2.07 -3.12
CA TYR A 237 7.64 0.79 -2.60
C TYR A 237 7.36 -0.30 -3.64
N SER A 238 8.28 -1.25 -3.78
CA SER A 238 8.09 -2.45 -4.59
C SER A 238 8.15 -3.70 -3.73
N PHE A 239 7.34 -4.68 -4.10
CA PHE A 239 7.31 -6.01 -3.51
C PHE A 239 7.49 -7.03 -4.61
N ARG A 240 8.05 -8.19 -4.29
CA ARG A 240 8.24 -9.29 -5.25
C ARG A 240 7.75 -10.60 -4.64
N ASP A 241 6.71 -11.15 -5.23
CA ASP A 241 6.21 -12.48 -4.85
C ASP A 241 6.81 -13.55 -5.80
N ASN A 242 7.65 -14.41 -5.24
CA ASN A 242 8.26 -15.54 -5.95
C ASN A 242 7.52 -16.86 -5.71
N ASN A 243 6.48 -16.86 -4.86
CA ASN A 243 5.68 -18.06 -4.57
C ASN A 243 4.37 -18.05 -5.36
N VAL A 244 4.49 -18.07 -6.69
CA VAL A 244 3.38 -17.94 -7.63
C VAL A 244 3.54 -18.90 -8.82
N ASP A 245 2.42 -19.34 -9.38
CA ASP A 245 2.33 -19.97 -10.68
C ASP A 245 1.70 -19.00 -11.68
N VAL A 246 2.54 -18.18 -12.30
CA VAL A 246 2.11 -17.12 -13.23
C VAL A 246 1.49 -17.63 -14.52
N HIS A 247 1.68 -18.92 -14.85
CA HIS A 247 1.15 -19.55 -16.08
C HIS A 247 -0.26 -20.11 -15.90
N GLN A 248 -0.67 -20.38 -14.65
CA GLN A 248 -1.93 -21.07 -14.37
C GLN A 248 -2.90 -20.24 -13.54
N LYS A 249 -2.39 -19.42 -12.60
CA LYS A 249 -3.21 -18.79 -11.57
C LYS A 249 -3.20 -17.26 -11.62
N THR A 250 -4.36 -16.70 -11.40
CA THR A 250 -4.52 -15.28 -11.09
C THR A 250 -4.41 -15.08 -9.57
N TYR A 251 -3.59 -14.11 -9.17
CA TYR A 251 -3.42 -13.69 -7.79
C TYR A 251 -3.86 -12.24 -7.66
N PHE A 252 -4.53 -11.92 -6.57
CA PHE A 252 -4.97 -10.59 -6.24
C PHE A 252 -4.15 -10.03 -5.10
N TYR A 253 -3.75 -8.77 -5.22
CA TYR A 253 -2.93 -8.07 -4.24
C TYR A 253 -3.58 -6.77 -3.81
N THR A 254 -3.45 -6.44 -2.54
CA THR A 254 -3.79 -5.14 -1.97
C THR A 254 -2.75 -4.78 -0.91
N ILE A 255 -2.57 -3.50 -0.67
CA ILE A 255 -1.71 -2.97 0.38
C ILE A 255 -2.57 -2.52 1.55
N ALA A 256 -2.18 -2.88 2.75
CA ALA A 256 -2.71 -2.32 3.98
C ALA A 256 -1.63 -1.50 4.71
N LEU A 257 -2.01 -0.38 5.31
CA LEU A 257 -1.12 0.41 6.18
C LEU A 257 -1.56 0.28 7.63
N THR A 258 -0.58 0.17 8.52
CA THR A 258 -0.82 0.16 9.96
C THR A 258 -0.33 1.45 10.62
N ASP A 259 -1.00 1.81 11.71
CA ASP A 259 -0.56 2.84 12.64
C ASP A 259 0.55 2.31 13.58
N GLU A 260 0.98 3.13 14.53
CA GLU A 260 1.98 2.77 15.54
C GLU A 260 1.50 1.68 16.54
N CYS A 261 0.21 1.34 16.47
CA CYS A 261 -0.41 0.29 17.28
C CYS A 261 -0.66 -1.01 16.50
N ASP A 262 -0.12 -1.12 15.28
CA ASP A 262 -0.33 -2.22 14.34
C ASP A 262 -1.80 -2.39 13.90
N HIS A 263 -2.66 -1.38 14.13
CA HIS A 263 -4.02 -1.39 13.61
C HIS A 263 -4.03 -0.97 12.15
N ILE A 264 -4.67 -1.77 11.30
CA ILE A 264 -4.87 -1.41 9.88
C ILE A 264 -5.92 -0.30 9.81
N PHE A 265 -5.58 0.81 9.16
CA PHE A 265 -6.48 1.95 9.02
C PHE A 265 -6.80 2.34 7.57
N VAL A 266 -6.04 1.80 6.57
CA VAL A 266 -6.31 2.03 5.15
C VAL A 266 -5.88 0.84 4.31
N TYR A 267 -6.60 0.61 3.19
CA TYR A 267 -6.26 -0.33 2.13
C TYR A 267 -6.13 0.41 0.80
N SER A 268 -5.26 -0.10 -0.09
CA SER A 268 -5.25 0.30 -1.49
C SER A 268 -6.40 -0.33 -2.28
N ASP A 269 -6.56 0.10 -3.53
CA ASP A 269 -7.29 -0.68 -4.51
C ASP A 269 -6.63 -2.06 -4.70
N THR A 270 -7.38 -3.02 -5.24
CA THR A 270 -6.88 -4.38 -5.49
C THR A 270 -6.44 -4.52 -6.94
N GLY A 271 -5.28 -5.13 -7.19
CA GLY A 271 -4.78 -5.46 -8.52
C GLY A 271 -4.47 -6.94 -8.67
N ASN A 272 -4.35 -7.41 -9.93
CA ASN A 272 -4.05 -8.80 -10.24
C ASN A 272 -2.98 -8.94 -11.35
N ASN A 273 -2.33 -10.10 -11.44
CA ASN A 273 -1.49 -10.44 -12.58
C ASN A 273 -2.33 -10.87 -13.79
N ILE A 274 -1.78 -10.71 -14.99
CA ILE A 274 -2.37 -11.19 -16.23
C ILE A 274 -1.88 -12.61 -16.47
N VAL A 275 -2.80 -13.57 -16.63
CA VAL A 275 -2.48 -14.94 -17.05
C VAL A 275 -2.79 -15.06 -18.53
N LEU A 276 -1.73 -15.22 -19.34
CA LEU A 276 -1.79 -15.43 -20.77
C LEU A 276 -1.73 -16.93 -21.09
N GLN A 277 -2.56 -17.39 -22.00
CA GLN A 277 -2.63 -18.77 -22.46
C GLN A 277 -2.68 -18.83 -23.98
N SER A 278 -2.22 -19.97 -24.56
CA SER A 278 -2.41 -20.26 -25.98
C SER A 278 -3.86 -20.58 -26.26
N GLY A 279 -4.38 -20.05 -27.36
CA GLY A 279 -5.67 -20.40 -27.91
C GLY A 279 -5.56 -21.48 -28.98
N ASN A 280 -6.70 -21.96 -29.47
CA ASN A 280 -6.76 -22.86 -30.59
C ASN A 280 -6.53 -22.09 -31.91
N ALA A 281 -5.57 -22.53 -32.70
CA ALA A 281 -5.30 -21.97 -34.00
C ALA A 281 -4.98 -23.09 -35.01
N ILE A 282 -5.32 -22.88 -36.28
CA ILE A 282 -5.09 -23.81 -37.36
C ILE A 282 -4.17 -23.19 -38.41
N ASN A 283 -3.50 -24.02 -39.21
CA ASN A 283 -2.59 -23.60 -40.30
C ASN A 283 -1.54 -22.58 -39.78
N ASP A 284 -1.41 -21.46 -40.47
CA ASP A 284 -0.42 -20.41 -40.19
C ASP A 284 -0.87 -19.40 -39.15
N GLU A 285 -2.02 -19.61 -38.49
CA GLU A 285 -2.50 -18.73 -37.46
C GLU A 285 -1.97 -19.12 -36.07
N THR A 286 -1.65 -18.12 -35.27
CA THR A 286 -1.45 -18.24 -33.82
C THR A 286 -2.61 -17.57 -33.12
N ALA A 287 -3.01 -18.10 -31.97
CA ALA A 287 -4.06 -17.50 -31.12
C ALA A 287 -3.63 -17.50 -29.65
N ILE A 288 -3.97 -16.44 -28.96
CA ILE A 288 -3.74 -16.26 -27.54
C ILE A 288 -5.00 -15.71 -26.87
N GLN A 289 -5.14 -15.98 -25.59
CA GLN A 289 -6.21 -15.43 -24.74
C GLN A 289 -5.68 -15.16 -23.34
N TRP A 290 -6.28 -14.19 -22.64
CA TRP A 290 -5.84 -13.82 -21.31
C TRP A 290 -7.00 -13.45 -20.41
N LYS A 291 -6.74 -13.44 -19.08
CA LYS A 291 -7.70 -12.94 -18.10
C LYS A 291 -7.60 -11.42 -17.97
N PRO A 292 -8.71 -10.72 -17.66
CA PRO A 292 -8.72 -9.26 -17.57
C PRO A 292 -7.80 -8.78 -16.45
N TYR A 293 -7.18 -7.63 -16.68
CA TYR A 293 -6.34 -6.93 -15.71
C TYR A 293 -7.17 -5.90 -14.93
N TYR A 294 -6.94 -5.85 -13.62
CA TYR A 294 -7.45 -4.85 -12.70
C TYR A 294 -6.29 -4.29 -11.90
N GLY A 295 -6.31 -3.01 -11.53
CA GLY A 295 -5.33 -2.43 -10.62
C GLY A 295 -4.82 -1.05 -10.98
N PHE A 296 -5.08 -0.55 -12.21
CA PHE A 296 -4.77 0.84 -12.52
C PHE A 296 -5.77 1.79 -11.85
N LYS A 297 -5.26 2.88 -11.28
CA LYS A 297 -6.10 3.92 -10.66
C LYS A 297 -6.98 4.60 -11.70
N ASN A 298 -6.41 4.88 -12.85
CA ASN A 298 -7.16 5.25 -14.02
C ASN A 298 -7.69 3.99 -14.71
N ARG A 299 -8.50 4.18 -15.73
CA ARG A 299 -9.04 3.08 -16.50
C ARG A 299 -7.93 2.35 -17.27
N LEU A 300 -8.09 1.05 -17.44
CA LEU A 300 -7.34 0.28 -18.42
C LEU A 300 -7.77 0.75 -19.83
N ASP A 301 -6.81 1.24 -20.63
CA ASP A 301 -7.06 1.70 -22.00
C ASP A 301 -7.10 0.53 -22.98
N SER A 302 -6.01 -0.19 -23.08
CA SER A 302 -5.78 -1.17 -24.12
C SER A 302 -4.81 -2.25 -23.68
N TYR A 303 -4.70 -3.30 -24.51
CA TYR A 303 -3.64 -4.28 -24.41
C TYR A 303 -2.76 -4.23 -25.66
N ASP A 304 -1.44 -4.07 -25.48
CA ASP A 304 -0.45 -4.30 -26.52
C ASP A 304 -0.12 -5.81 -26.60
N ILE A 305 -0.12 -6.34 -27.80
CA ILE A 305 0.29 -7.72 -28.07
C ILE A 305 1.75 -7.71 -28.52
N LEU A 306 2.58 -8.32 -27.72
CA LEU A 306 4.01 -8.41 -27.96
C LEU A 306 4.36 -9.80 -28.46
N ARG A 307 5.11 -9.89 -29.58
CA ARG A 307 5.63 -11.13 -30.12
C ARG A 307 7.13 -11.06 -30.32
N ARG A 308 7.81 -12.18 -30.07
CA ARG A 308 9.16 -12.45 -30.55
C ARG A 308 9.23 -13.84 -31.16
N THR A 309 10.19 -14.05 -32.03
CA THR A 309 10.56 -15.35 -32.57
C THR A 309 11.83 -15.86 -31.88
N GLN A 310 12.41 -16.97 -32.37
CA GLN A 310 13.68 -17.49 -31.85
C GLN A 310 14.85 -16.53 -32.03
N ILE A 311 14.83 -15.73 -33.10
CA ILE A 311 15.93 -14.84 -33.49
C ILE A 311 15.64 -13.36 -33.31
N SER A 312 14.45 -12.99 -32.81
CA SER A 312 14.05 -11.60 -32.62
C SER A 312 13.77 -11.28 -31.15
N THR A 313 13.68 -9.98 -30.82
CA THR A 313 13.22 -9.47 -29.55
C THR A 313 11.71 -9.21 -29.58
N PHE A 314 11.07 -9.01 -28.42
CA PHE A 314 9.68 -8.62 -28.35
C PHE A 314 9.41 -7.31 -29.08
N ARG A 315 8.38 -7.32 -29.93
CA ARG A 315 7.85 -6.15 -30.63
C ARG A 315 6.33 -6.16 -30.60
N SER A 316 5.70 -5.02 -30.64
CA SER A 316 4.25 -4.92 -30.75
C SER A 316 3.80 -5.41 -32.13
N VAL A 317 2.85 -6.33 -32.15
CA VAL A 317 2.22 -6.89 -33.37
C VAL A 317 0.72 -6.57 -33.41
N GLY A 318 0.16 -6.02 -32.34
CA GLY A 318 -1.22 -5.60 -32.28
C GLY A 318 -1.49 -4.77 -31.03
N ASN A 319 -2.54 -3.97 -31.09
CA ASN A 319 -3.14 -3.27 -29.95
C ASN A 319 -4.63 -3.53 -30.00
N VAL A 320 -5.22 -3.91 -28.88
CA VAL A 320 -6.66 -4.21 -28.77
C VAL A 320 -7.27 -3.45 -27.59
N PRO A 321 -8.55 -3.08 -27.67
CA PRO A 321 -9.22 -2.38 -26.58
C PRO A 321 -9.32 -3.25 -25.34
N SER A 322 -9.46 -2.62 -24.17
CA SER A 322 -9.51 -3.28 -22.86
C SER A 322 -10.61 -4.34 -22.70
N SER A 323 -11.65 -4.28 -23.53
CA SER A 323 -12.74 -5.27 -23.54
C SER A 323 -12.42 -6.55 -24.31
N GLN A 324 -11.36 -6.56 -25.13
CA GLN A 324 -10.95 -7.71 -25.92
C GLN A 324 -9.86 -8.51 -25.18
N LEU A 325 -10.11 -9.78 -24.94
CA LEU A 325 -9.25 -10.67 -24.15
C LEU A 325 -8.67 -11.83 -24.96
N ASN A 326 -8.61 -11.67 -26.27
CA ASN A 326 -8.02 -12.63 -27.19
C ASN A 326 -7.41 -11.91 -28.39
N TYR A 327 -6.49 -12.58 -29.05
CA TYR A 327 -5.87 -12.09 -30.27
C TYR A 327 -5.44 -13.26 -31.14
N SER A 328 -5.55 -13.11 -32.46
CA SER A 328 -4.99 -14.05 -33.41
C SER A 328 -4.32 -13.31 -34.56
N GLU A 329 -3.27 -13.92 -35.12
CA GLU A 329 -2.58 -13.39 -36.29
C GLU A 329 -2.06 -14.51 -37.18
N ASN A 330 -1.88 -14.21 -38.47
CA ASN A 330 -1.21 -15.08 -39.43
C ASN A 330 0.30 -14.81 -39.35
N VAL A 331 1.10 -15.84 -39.05
CA VAL A 331 2.56 -15.76 -38.90
C VAL A 331 3.35 -16.24 -40.10
N TRP A 332 2.69 -16.48 -41.25
CA TRP A 332 3.35 -16.88 -42.50
C TRP A 332 4.46 -15.93 -42.91
N GLY A 333 4.26 -14.62 -42.77
CA GLY A 333 5.24 -13.58 -43.13
C GLY A 333 6.57 -13.66 -42.36
N VAL A 334 6.63 -14.43 -41.26
CA VAL A 334 7.83 -14.66 -40.42
C VAL A 334 8.13 -16.15 -40.25
N ALA A 335 7.60 -16.98 -41.14
CA ALA A 335 7.79 -18.43 -41.13
C ALA A 335 9.27 -18.87 -41.34
N ASN A 336 10.11 -17.96 -41.81
CA ASN A 336 11.57 -18.15 -41.97
C ASN A 336 12.37 -17.83 -40.69
N GLU A 337 11.74 -17.34 -39.62
CA GLU A 337 12.39 -16.99 -38.36
C GLU A 337 12.36 -18.14 -37.33
N GLY A 338 11.99 -19.35 -37.75
CA GLY A 338 11.91 -20.55 -36.93
C GLY A 338 10.47 -20.97 -36.64
N ASN A 339 10.31 -21.97 -35.77
CA ASN A 339 9.01 -22.57 -35.45
C ASN A 339 8.44 -22.18 -34.10
N LYS A 340 9.15 -21.37 -33.32
CA LYS A 340 8.74 -20.93 -31.98
C LYS A 340 8.36 -19.47 -31.97
N PHE A 341 7.16 -19.21 -31.56
CA PHE A 341 6.61 -17.87 -31.39
C PHE A 341 6.29 -17.65 -29.91
N TYR A 342 6.84 -16.59 -29.36
CA TYR A 342 6.63 -16.23 -27.96
C TYR A 342 5.76 -14.98 -27.89
N TYR A 343 4.70 -15.05 -27.10
CA TYR A 343 3.76 -13.95 -26.91
C TYR A 343 3.76 -13.47 -25.46
N GLN A 344 3.59 -12.19 -25.28
CA GLN A 344 3.35 -11.51 -24.01
C GLN A 344 2.30 -10.41 -24.25
N VAL A 345 1.47 -10.13 -23.28
CA VAL A 345 0.49 -9.06 -23.31
C VAL A 345 0.90 -7.99 -22.30
N SER A 346 0.79 -6.72 -22.71
CA SER A 346 0.97 -5.56 -21.84
C SER A 346 -0.33 -4.80 -21.69
N ALA A 347 -0.88 -4.73 -20.49
CA ALA A 347 -1.97 -3.82 -20.15
C ALA A 347 -1.43 -2.39 -20.02
N ASN A 348 -2.12 -1.42 -20.61
CA ASN A 348 -1.73 -0.01 -20.63
C ASN A 348 -2.73 0.84 -19.84
N GLU A 349 -2.25 1.65 -18.89
CA GLU A 349 -3.09 2.61 -18.17
C GLU A 349 -3.49 3.77 -19.09
N ASP A 350 -4.78 4.17 -19.03
CA ASP A 350 -5.31 5.32 -19.77
C ASP A 350 -4.84 6.62 -19.13
N ASN A 351 -4.04 7.38 -19.84
CA ASN A 351 -3.50 8.68 -19.42
C ASN A 351 -2.70 8.66 -18.10
N THR A 352 -2.02 9.75 -17.85
CA THR A 352 -1.33 9.98 -16.59
C THR A 352 -2.32 10.20 -15.46
N ASN A 353 -2.19 9.46 -14.35
CA ASN A 353 -3.05 9.62 -13.19
C ASN A 353 -2.72 10.90 -12.39
N ILE A 354 -3.52 11.20 -11.35
CA ILE A 354 -3.38 12.42 -10.54
C ILE A 354 -2.03 12.55 -9.83
N HIS A 355 -1.26 11.46 -9.74
CA HIS A 355 0.09 11.42 -9.14
C HIS A 355 1.21 11.47 -10.20
N GLY A 356 0.86 11.65 -11.48
CA GLY A 356 1.83 11.76 -12.58
C GLY A 356 2.32 10.43 -13.14
N PHE A 357 1.72 9.28 -12.77
CA PHE A 357 2.07 7.96 -13.28
C PHE A 357 1.18 7.56 -14.45
N GLN A 358 1.77 6.82 -15.40
CA GLN A 358 1.10 6.07 -16.44
C GLN A 358 1.83 4.75 -16.57
N ASP A 359 1.25 3.70 -16.04
CA ASP A 359 1.94 2.43 -15.83
C ASP A 359 1.54 1.36 -16.84
N LYS A 360 2.35 0.29 -16.92
CA LYS A 360 2.11 -0.91 -17.70
C LYS A 360 2.23 -2.14 -16.81
N SER A 361 1.42 -3.17 -17.14
CA SER A 361 1.51 -4.48 -16.51
C SER A 361 1.68 -5.54 -17.56
N TYR A 362 2.62 -6.45 -17.36
CA TYR A 362 2.96 -7.52 -18.30
C TYR A 362 2.44 -8.88 -17.81
N SER A 363 2.03 -9.71 -18.77
CA SER A 363 1.66 -11.10 -18.53
C SER A 363 2.89 -12.01 -18.45
N ASN A 364 2.65 -13.29 -18.13
CA ASN A 364 3.58 -14.37 -18.43
C ASN A 364 3.81 -14.50 -19.95
N THR A 365 4.86 -15.20 -20.34
CA THR A 365 5.17 -15.55 -21.75
C THR A 365 4.54 -16.89 -22.13
N VAL A 366 3.94 -16.97 -23.31
CA VAL A 366 3.43 -18.21 -23.88
C VAL A 366 4.23 -18.56 -25.13
N GLU A 367 4.71 -19.81 -25.22
CA GLU A 367 5.33 -20.38 -26.42
C GLU A 367 4.27 -21.08 -27.27
N ILE A 368 4.21 -20.74 -28.57
CA ILE A 368 3.38 -21.41 -29.55
C ILE A 368 4.32 -22.06 -30.60
N LEU A 369 4.19 -23.36 -30.76
CA LEU A 369 4.97 -24.13 -31.73
C LEU A 369 4.19 -24.28 -33.03
N LYS A 370 4.88 -24.09 -34.16
CA LYS A 370 4.39 -24.45 -35.49
C LYS A 370 5.11 -25.67 -36.01
N GLU A 371 4.37 -26.54 -36.72
CA GLU A 371 4.98 -27.69 -37.35
C GLU A 371 5.83 -27.26 -38.54
N PRO A 372 7.10 -27.65 -38.61
CA PRO A 372 7.95 -27.36 -39.75
C PRO A 372 7.46 -28.04 -41.01
N ALA A 373 7.46 -27.32 -42.14
CA ALA A 373 7.11 -27.85 -43.41
C ALA A 373 8.18 -27.50 -44.45
N THR A 374 8.49 -28.47 -45.34
CA THR A 374 9.41 -28.28 -46.44
C THR A 374 8.74 -28.73 -47.73
N TYR A 375 8.48 -27.81 -48.63
CA TYR A 375 8.07 -28.06 -50.00
C TYR A 375 9.29 -28.00 -50.91
N ILE A 376 9.43 -28.99 -51.80
CA ILE A 376 10.54 -29.05 -52.72
C ILE A 376 9.96 -29.10 -54.16
N PRO A 377 10.22 -28.08 -54.98
CA PRO A 377 9.82 -28.07 -56.38
C PRO A 377 10.39 -29.28 -57.14
N ASN A 378 9.68 -29.75 -58.09
CA ASN A 378 10.16 -30.87 -58.95
C ASN A 378 10.80 -30.40 -60.21
N THR A 379 10.77 -29.13 -60.56
CA THR A 379 11.28 -28.52 -61.79
C THR A 379 11.70 -27.11 -61.58
N PHE A 380 12.75 -26.65 -62.28
CA PHE A 380 13.13 -25.20 -62.25
C PHE A 380 13.77 -24.86 -63.65
N HIS A 381 13.75 -23.54 -63.95
CA HIS A 381 14.24 -23.01 -65.22
C HIS A 381 15.08 -21.74 -64.96
N PRO A 382 16.41 -21.83 -65.07
CA PRO A 382 17.30 -20.72 -64.79
C PRO A 382 17.05 -19.42 -65.58
N ASN A 383 16.45 -19.55 -66.76
CA ASN A 383 16.11 -18.42 -67.62
C ASN A 383 14.63 -18.07 -67.62
N SER A 384 13.87 -18.49 -66.56
CA SER A 384 12.47 -18.20 -66.43
C SER A 384 12.21 -16.65 -66.26
N GLN A 385 11.08 -16.20 -66.80
CA GLN A 385 10.61 -14.85 -66.58
C GLN A 385 10.15 -14.65 -65.12
N VAL A 386 9.78 -15.72 -64.41
CA VAL A 386 9.40 -15.74 -62.99
C VAL A 386 10.66 -16.00 -62.19
N GLU A 387 11.03 -15.04 -61.35
CA GLU A 387 12.30 -15.04 -60.60
C GLU A 387 12.41 -16.24 -59.65
N GLU A 388 11.34 -16.63 -58.99
CA GLU A 388 11.29 -17.76 -58.05
C GLU A 388 11.60 -19.10 -58.73
N ASN A 389 11.39 -19.20 -60.04
CA ASN A 389 11.64 -20.43 -60.80
C ASN A 389 13.09 -20.53 -61.32
N ARG A 390 13.92 -19.48 -61.13
CA ARG A 390 15.30 -19.47 -61.69
C ARG A 390 16.29 -20.25 -60.84
N VAL A 391 15.96 -20.44 -59.55
CA VAL A 391 16.82 -21.13 -58.58
C VAL A 391 16.07 -22.28 -57.95
N PHE A 392 16.69 -23.46 -57.95
CA PHE A 392 16.13 -24.61 -57.24
C PHE A 392 16.51 -24.60 -55.79
N LYS A 393 15.56 -24.44 -54.92
CA LYS A 393 15.74 -24.53 -53.46
C LYS A 393 14.52 -25.13 -52.81
N PRO A 394 14.68 -25.80 -51.65
CA PRO A 394 13.55 -26.11 -50.76
C PRO A 394 12.87 -24.82 -50.30
N VAL A 395 11.54 -24.81 -50.32
CA VAL A 395 10.74 -23.76 -49.68
C VAL A 395 10.41 -24.24 -48.26
N ASN A 396 11.08 -23.64 -47.32
CA ASN A 396 10.95 -24.02 -45.90
C ASN A 396 10.04 -23.03 -45.18
N SER A 397 9.14 -23.54 -44.37
CA SER A 397 8.32 -22.76 -43.44
C SER A 397 8.46 -23.37 -42.04
N TYR A 398 8.65 -22.49 -41.04
CA TYR A 398 8.78 -22.87 -39.63
C TYR A 398 9.93 -23.85 -39.37
N VAL A 399 10.97 -23.83 -40.17
CA VAL A 399 12.15 -24.69 -40.00
C VAL A 399 13.21 -23.94 -39.22
N ASP A 400 13.73 -24.55 -38.16
CA ASP A 400 14.95 -24.10 -37.50
C ASP A 400 16.14 -24.41 -38.41
N ALA A 401 16.95 -23.40 -38.75
CA ALA A 401 18.07 -23.53 -39.70
C ALA A 401 19.31 -24.22 -39.10
N GLU A 402 19.26 -24.68 -37.83
CA GLU A 402 20.37 -25.40 -37.25
C GLU A 402 20.65 -26.70 -38.00
N GLU A 403 21.93 -26.91 -38.39
CA GLU A 403 22.40 -28.09 -39.12
C GLU A 403 21.67 -28.31 -40.47
N TYR A 404 21.27 -27.24 -41.17
CA TYR A 404 20.72 -27.35 -42.53
C TYR A 404 21.81 -27.68 -43.52
N VAL A 405 21.58 -28.71 -44.38
CA VAL A 405 22.41 -29.02 -45.52
C VAL A 405 21.52 -29.35 -46.71
N PHE A 406 21.74 -28.65 -47.82
CA PHE A 406 21.08 -28.92 -49.08
C PHE A 406 22.12 -29.19 -50.16
N SER A 407 21.99 -30.35 -50.83
CA SER A 407 22.97 -30.83 -51.82
C SER A 407 22.29 -31.34 -53.07
N ILE A 408 22.93 -31.10 -54.20
CA ILE A 408 22.51 -31.60 -55.58
C ILE A 408 23.59 -32.48 -56.13
N TYR A 409 23.16 -33.60 -56.73
CA TYR A 409 24.01 -34.60 -57.33
C TYR A 409 23.57 -34.87 -58.78
N ASP A 410 24.54 -35.19 -59.66
CA ASP A 410 24.25 -35.67 -60.93
C ASP A 410 23.80 -37.18 -60.96
N ARG A 411 23.49 -37.73 -62.12
CA ARG A 411 23.06 -39.12 -62.28
C ARG A 411 24.12 -40.14 -61.87
N TRP A 412 25.38 -39.71 -61.77
CA TRP A 412 26.52 -40.53 -61.39
C TRP A 412 26.90 -40.44 -59.94
N GLY A 413 26.18 -39.62 -59.19
CA GLY A 413 26.42 -39.36 -57.73
C GLY A 413 27.47 -38.31 -57.45
N SER A 414 27.94 -37.57 -58.47
CA SER A 414 28.89 -36.46 -58.25
C SER A 414 28.17 -35.25 -57.63
N LEU A 415 28.75 -34.68 -56.61
CA LEU A 415 28.23 -33.48 -55.97
C LEU A 415 28.40 -32.26 -56.87
N LEU A 416 27.31 -31.60 -57.24
CA LEU A 416 27.27 -30.40 -58.06
C LEU A 416 27.11 -29.10 -57.28
N PHE A 417 26.37 -29.16 -56.19
CA PHE A 417 26.08 -28.01 -55.37
C PHE A 417 25.84 -28.43 -53.88
N THR A 418 26.30 -27.67 -52.97
CA THR A 418 25.95 -27.83 -51.55
C THR A 418 25.93 -26.49 -50.83
N THR A 419 25.01 -26.32 -49.88
CA THR A 419 24.91 -25.13 -49.02
C THR A 419 24.40 -25.52 -47.66
N ASN A 420 24.83 -24.73 -46.66
CA ASN A 420 24.28 -24.74 -45.30
C ASN A 420 23.35 -23.52 -45.05
N ASP A 421 23.22 -22.64 -46.05
CA ASP A 421 22.30 -21.50 -45.97
C ASP A 421 20.91 -21.90 -46.48
N ILE A 422 19.90 -21.82 -45.62
CA ILE A 422 18.51 -22.18 -45.93
C ILE A 422 17.90 -21.31 -47.05
N ASN A 423 18.46 -20.14 -47.29
CA ASN A 423 18.00 -19.19 -48.30
C ASN A 423 18.70 -19.38 -49.66
N MET A 424 19.81 -20.11 -49.69
CA MET A 424 20.58 -20.34 -50.86
C MET A 424 20.08 -21.56 -51.65
N GLY A 425 20.01 -21.47 -52.96
CA GLY A 425 19.63 -22.57 -53.85
C GLY A 425 20.57 -22.74 -55.04
N TRP A 426 20.36 -23.79 -55.81
CA TRP A 426 21.14 -24.11 -56.99
C TRP A 426 20.58 -23.42 -58.26
N ASP A 427 21.41 -22.62 -58.92
CA ASP A 427 21.08 -21.88 -60.15
C ASP A 427 21.24 -22.68 -61.43
N GLY A 428 21.50 -23.98 -61.29
CA GLY A 428 21.77 -24.86 -62.43
C GLY A 428 23.20 -24.79 -63.04
N ALA A 429 24.14 -24.18 -62.25
CA ALA A 429 25.54 -24.10 -62.57
C ALA A 429 26.43 -24.88 -61.62
N THR A 430 27.60 -25.31 -62.02
CA THR A 430 28.64 -25.93 -61.19
C THR A 430 30.00 -25.43 -61.69
N ASN A 431 30.78 -24.84 -60.78
CA ASN A 431 32.08 -24.22 -61.07
C ASN A 431 32.03 -23.25 -62.28
N GLY A 432 30.98 -22.42 -62.36
CA GLY A 432 30.77 -21.42 -63.40
C GLY A 432 30.35 -22.01 -64.80
N LYS A 433 30.09 -23.30 -64.89
CA LYS A 433 29.55 -23.92 -66.08
C LYS A 433 28.11 -24.39 -65.84
N TYR A 434 27.25 -24.09 -66.75
CA TYR A 434 25.86 -24.55 -66.71
C TYR A 434 25.75 -26.06 -66.86
N ALA A 435 25.00 -26.69 -65.98
CA ALA A 435 24.65 -28.10 -66.11
C ALA A 435 23.69 -28.32 -67.26
N THR A 436 23.68 -29.49 -67.86
CA THR A 436 22.78 -29.86 -68.99
C THR A 436 21.33 -30.00 -68.50
N ALA A 437 20.36 -29.69 -69.37
CA ALA A 437 18.96 -29.99 -69.05
C ALA A 437 18.82 -31.50 -68.77
N GLY A 438 18.07 -31.83 -67.69
CA GLY A 438 17.95 -33.22 -67.25
C GLY A 438 17.50 -33.36 -65.82
N VAL A 439 17.54 -34.59 -65.29
CA VAL A 439 17.13 -34.94 -63.96
C VAL A 439 18.33 -35.01 -63.01
N TYR A 440 18.23 -34.36 -61.85
CA TYR A 440 19.26 -34.31 -60.81
C TYR A 440 18.66 -34.82 -59.52
N THR A 441 19.50 -35.37 -58.61
CA THR A 441 19.09 -35.84 -57.29
C THR A 441 19.38 -34.75 -56.28
N TYR A 442 18.42 -34.48 -55.44
CA TYR A 442 18.63 -33.59 -54.26
C TYR A 442 18.58 -34.39 -52.95
N ILE A 443 19.33 -33.92 -51.99
CA ILE A 443 19.21 -34.31 -50.56
C ILE A 443 19.16 -33.05 -49.73
N VAL A 444 18.15 -32.96 -48.87
CA VAL A 444 18.04 -31.91 -47.84
C VAL A 444 17.97 -32.56 -46.47
N THR A 445 18.77 -32.04 -45.56
CA THR A 445 18.76 -32.44 -44.13
C THR A 445 18.72 -31.18 -43.25
N TYR A 446 17.97 -31.21 -42.16
CA TYR A 446 17.98 -30.19 -41.15
C TYR A 446 17.52 -30.78 -39.80
N ARG A 447 17.79 -30.07 -38.70
CA ARG A 447 17.34 -30.50 -37.41
C ARG A 447 15.94 -29.91 -37.10
N LEU A 448 15.02 -30.76 -36.67
CA LEU A 448 13.66 -30.34 -36.23
C LEU A 448 13.64 -29.93 -34.77
N ASP A 449 14.46 -30.62 -33.96
CA ASP A 449 14.69 -30.39 -32.53
C ASP A 449 16.07 -30.94 -32.14
N LYS A 450 16.46 -30.87 -30.91
CA LYS A 450 17.76 -31.39 -30.46
C LYS A 450 17.96 -32.88 -30.65
N LYS A 451 16.92 -33.64 -31.01
CA LYS A 451 16.97 -35.12 -31.14
C LYS A 451 16.63 -35.62 -32.53
N THR A 452 15.79 -34.89 -33.31
CA THR A 452 15.19 -35.38 -34.55
C THR A 452 15.81 -34.71 -35.78
N MET A 453 16.43 -35.52 -36.64
CA MET A 453 16.92 -35.08 -37.96
C MET A 453 15.87 -35.37 -39.02
N PHE A 454 15.52 -34.34 -39.79
CA PHE A 454 14.72 -34.49 -40.99
C PHE A 454 15.68 -34.78 -42.19
N LYS A 455 15.31 -35.76 -42.99
CA LYS A 455 16.03 -36.04 -44.25
C LYS A 455 15.02 -36.30 -45.37
N LYS A 456 15.12 -35.56 -46.45
CA LYS A 456 14.31 -35.76 -47.65
C LYS A 456 15.24 -35.84 -48.86
N GLN A 457 14.97 -36.80 -49.77
CA GLN A 457 15.67 -36.94 -51.04
C GLN A 457 14.67 -37.12 -52.19
N GLY A 458 15.04 -36.72 -53.34
CA GLY A 458 14.19 -36.85 -54.52
C GLY A 458 14.90 -36.34 -55.78
N HIS A 459 14.11 -36.07 -56.80
CA HIS A 459 14.61 -35.62 -58.08
C HIS A 459 14.06 -34.26 -58.47
N VAL A 460 14.87 -33.48 -59.20
CA VAL A 460 14.48 -32.18 -59.73
C VAL A 460 14.83 -32.20 -61.23
N THR A 461 13.97 -31.65 -62.06
CA THR A 461 14.22 -31.51 -63.54
C THR A 461 14.69 -30.10 -63.83
N LEU A 462 15.91 -29.97 -64.37
CA LEU A 462 16.42 -28.72 -64.93
C LEU A 462 15.92 -28.60 -66.38
N ILE A 463 15.14 -27.52 -66.60
CA ILE A 463 14.66 -27.14 -67.95
C ILE A 463 15.46 -25.92 -68.42
N ARG A 464 15.65 -25.78 -69.77
CA ARG A 464 16.30 -24.62 -70.37
C ARG A 464 15.58 -24.17 -71.62
#